data_971a8e0d453e7d6ccc16c8716aabb3f0
#
_entry.id   971a8e0d453e7d6ccc16c8716aabb3f0
#
_cell.length_a   1.000
_cell.length_b   1.000
_cell.length_c   1.000
_cell.angle_alpha   90.00
_cell.angle_beta   90.00
_cell.angle_gamma   90.00
#
_symmetry.space_group_name_H-M   'P 1'
#
loop_
_entity.id
_entity.type
_entity.pdbx_description
1 polymer ?
#
loop_
_entity_poly.entity_id
_entity_poly.type
_entity_poly.pdbx_seq_one_letter_code
_entity_poly.pdbx_strand_id
1 'polypeptide(L)'
;MRTEVRVSYPLYHHVRESYVKFHVNRDVFSEAVSFVVKLLPQRNPQPILAGVLIEATEDGSLSLSAFDYEASARTTIEATIDEPGTILVHGRLLSDIASRLPNAPIEISTEEDGNIAVVCGPARFALASMPVEEYPAIPEVTGESGLVPGEDFATAISQVAFAASRDDVTPVLTGVQLAVSENTLKLVATDRYRVALRAIDWDGSQHEAQALVPARTLIEVGKTFSHGGNISIAFSGSGDREIISFTAGNKTVTSLLIKGNFPPVQRLFPDQTGHYSVVSTSDLNEAVRRVALVLDRSAPLRFTFGPTEVTMDAAGGDQARASESVDATLTGGDETTLGLNPQYLLEALGAVKSEFARITFTSSDNANKLSPILVTAQTSVDDASSDNFKYLLQPNLLLR
;
A
#
# COMPACT_ATOMS: atom_id res chain seq x y z
N MET A 1 23.17 26.74 -6.26
CA MET A 1 22.33 27.57 -5.40
C MET A 1 21.51 26.59 -4.57
N ARG A 2 21.77 26.44 -3.27
CA ARG A 2 21.04 25.48 -2.43
C ARG A 2 19.71 26.13 -2.04
N THR A 3 18.62 25.60 -2.53
CA THR A 3 17.28 26.02 -2.11
C THR A 3 16.97 25.32 -0.78
N GLU A 4 16.91 26.08 0.29
CA GLU A 4 16.50 25.57 1.60
C GLU A 4 15.00 25.23 1.56
N VAL A 5 14.68 23.97 1.73
CA VAL A 5 13.30 23.51 1.95
C VAL A 5 12.92 23.87 3.38
N ARG A 6 12.04 24.83 3.54
CA ARG A 6 11.46 25.17 4.85
C ARG A 6 10.27 24.25 5.12
N VAL A 7 10.41 23.43 6.15
CA VAL A 7 9.24 22.84 6.80
C VAL A 7 8.61 23.96 7.63
N SER A 8 7.50 24.50 7.14
CA SER A 8 6.75 25.49 7.91
C SER A 8 5.77 24.77 8.82
N TYR A 9 5.93 24.94 10.11
CA TYR A 9 4.88 24.60 11.08
C TYR A 9 3.96 25.80 11.17
N PRO A 10 2.63 25.66 11.05
CA PRO A 10 1.74 26.74 11.34
C PRO A 10 1.91 27.18 12.80
N LEU A 11 2.22 28.45 13.00
CA LEU A 11 2.22 29.08 14.32
C LEU A 11 0.78 29.04 14.85
N TYR A 12 0.52 28.17 15.80
CA TYR A 12 -0.74 28.20 16.56
C TYR A 12 -0.84 29.54 17.27
N HIS A 13 -1.67 30.44 16.73
CA HIS A 13 -2.15 31.58 17.47
C HIS A 13 -2.95 31.07 18.67
N HIS A 14 -2.78 31.69 19.83
CA HIS A 14 -3.49 31.40 21.06
C HIS A 14 -4.97 31.11 20.78
N VAL A 15 -5.36 29.84 20.88
CA VAL A 15 -6.73 29.39 20.74
C VAL A 15 -7.45 29.81 22.03
N ARG A 16 -8.26 30.89 21.95
CA ARG A 16 -9.37 31.07 22.88
C ARG A 16 -10.26 29.86 22.74
N GLU A 17 -10.88 29.38 23.83
CA GLU A 17 -11.99 28.42 23.74
C GLU A 17 -12.96 28.94 22.67
N SER A 18 -12.82 28.41 21.46
CA SER A 18 -13.57 28.89 20.31
C SER A 18 -14.81 28.02 20.18
N TYR A 19 -15.97 28.65 20.39
CA TYR A 19 -17.22 28.06 19.97
C TYR A 19 -17.17 27.87 18.47
N VAL A 20 -17.23 26.60 18.05
CA VAL A 20 -17.25 26.24 16.62
C VAL A 20 -18.68 25.88 16.25
N LYS A 21 -19.15 26.40 15.12
CA LYS A 21 -20.45 26.00 14.59
C LYS A 21 -20.44 25.99 13.07
N PHE A 22 -20.87 24.87 12.49
CA PHE A 22 -20.98 24.72 11.04
C PHE A 22 -22.04 23.70 10.62
N HIS A 23 -22.47 23.85 9.36
CA HIS A 23 -23.39 22.94 8.69
C HIS A 23 -22.71 22.30 7.48
N VAL A 24 -22.91 21.00 7.29
CA VAL A 24 -22.28 20.23 6.22
C VAL A 24 -23.22 19.16 5.67
N ASN A 25 -23.03 18.80 4.40
CA ASN A 25 -23.74 17.68 3.79
C ASN A 25 -23.31 16.36 4.43
N ARG A 26 -24.28 15.53 4.77
CA ARG A 26 -24.09 14.25 5.48
C ARG A 26 -23.16 13.30 4.75
N ASP A 27 -23.34 13.12 3.44
CA ASP A 27 -22.58 12.13 2.67
C ASP A 27 -21.13 12.59 2.49
N VAL A 28 -20.94 13.87 2.20
CA VAL A 28 -19.61 14.51 2.08
C VAL A 28 -18.84 14.41 3.39
N PHE A 29 -19.50 14.71 4.52
CA PHE A 29 -18.88 14.64 5.84
C PHE A 29 -18.54 13.20 6.23
N SER A 30 -19.45 12.27 6.01
CA SER A 30 -19.25 10.84 6.32
C SER A 30 -18.08 10.25 5.52
N GLU A 31 -17.94 10.62 4.23
CA GLU A 31 -16.82 10.21 3.40
C GLU A 31 -15.51 10.82 3.90
N ALA A 32 -15.48 12.11 4.23
CA ALA A 32 -14.31 12.81 4.74
C ALA A 32 -13.81 12.21 6.05
N VAL A 33 -14.70 11.99 7.03
CA VAL A 33 -14.37 11.34 8.31
C VAL A 33 -13.86 9.91 8.08
N SER A 34 -14.55 9.12 7.26
CA SER A 34 -14.15 7.76 6.94
C SER A 34 -12.75 7.71 6.33
N PHE A 35 -12.43 8.66 5.45
CA PHE A 35 -11.11 8.75 4.83
C PHE A 35 -10.01 8.97 5.87
N VAL A 36 -10.11 9.99 6.71
CA VAL A 36 -9.05 10.33 7.66
C VAL A 36 -8.88 9.27 8.75
N VAL A 37 -9.97 8.61 9.16
CA VAL A 37 -9.95 7.58 10.21
C VAL A 37 -9.34 6.25 9.76
N LYS A 38 -9.35 5.93 8.46
CA LYS A 38 -8.77 4.68 7.92
C LYS A 38 -7.29 4.51 8.21
N LEU A 39 -6.54 5.61 8.26
CA LEU A 39 -5.11 5.60 8.55
C LEU A 39 -4.79 5.48 10.05
N LEU A 40 -5.75 5.76 10.93
CA LEU A 40 -5.54 5.64 12.37
C LEU A 40 -5.32 4.18 12.78
N PRO A 41 -4.29 3.88 13.58
CA PRO A 41 -4.02 2.53 14.05
C PRO A 41 -5.18 2.01 14.89
N GLN A 42 -5.39 0.68 14.86
CA GLN A 42 -6.48 0.06 15.65
C GLN A 42 -6.30 0.22 17.16
N ARG A 43 -5.06 0.28 17.61
CA ARG A 43 -4.69 0.52 19.00
C ARG A 43 -3.60 1.59 18.99
N ASN A 44 -3.90 2.74 19.58
CA ASN A 44 -2.92 3.80 19.76
C ASN A 44 -2.54 3.85 21.24
N PRO A 45 -1.23 3.80 21.59
CA PRO A 45 -0.78 3.91 22.96
C PRO A 45 -1.05 5.30 23.56
N GLN A 46 -1.22 6.32 22.72
CA GLN A 46 -1.55 7.69 23.12
C GLN A 46 -2.99 8.02 22.73
N PRO A 47 -3.91 8.21 23.70
CA PRO A 47 -5.33 8.46 23.41
C PRO A 47 -5.58 9.68 22.50
N ILE A 48 -4.74 10.72 22.61
CA ILE A 48 -4.87 11.96 21.81
C ILE A 48 -4.78 11.68 20.31
N LEU A 49 -3.96 10.71 19.88
CA LEU A 49 -3.80 10.34 18.48
C LEU A 49 -4.97 9.52 17.91
N ALA A 50 -5.96 9.16 18.72
CA ALA A 50 -7.22 8.61 18.24
C ALA A 50 -8.18 9.72 17.76
N GLY A 51 -7.78 10.99 17.91
CA GLY A 51 -8.54 12.16 17.53
C GLY A 51 -8.54 12.44 16.03
N VAL A 52 -9.61 13.04 15.55
CA VAL A 52 -9.70 13.73 14.26
C VAL A 52 -9.78 15.22 14.57
N LEU A 53 -8.81 15.96 14.04
CA LEU A 53 -8.77 17.43 14.09
C LEU A 53 -9.68 17.97 13.00
N ILE A 54 -10.61 18.84 13.36
CA ILE A 54 -11.54 19.50 12.46
C ILE A 54 -11.33 21.00 12.58
N GLU A 55 -10.95 21.64 11.48
CA GLU A 55 -10.69 23.07 11.40
C GLU A 55 -11.70 23.71 10.45
N ALA A 56 -12.54 24.61 10.99
CA ALA A 56 -13.52 25.38 10.25
C ALA A 56 -13.00 26.81 10.05
N THR A 57 -12.90 27.27 8.81
CA THR A 57 -12.34 28.58 8.44
C THR A 57 -13.40 29.49 7.86
N GLU A 58 -13.23 30.83 8.00
CA GLU A 58 -14.19 31.85 7.57
C GLU A 58 -14.51 31.79 6.06
N ASP A 59 -13.64 31.21 5.24
CA ASP A 59 -13.84 31.07 3.79
C ASP A 59 -14.79 29.94 3.40
N GLY A 60 -15.40 29.24 4.37
CA GLY A 60 -16.29 28.11 4.14
C GLY A 60 -15.57 26.78 3.97
N SER A 61 -14.27 26.73 4.28
CA SER A 61 -13.46 25.50 4.21
C SER A 61 -13.50 24.74 5.53
N LEU A 62 -13.75 23.42 5.45
CA LEU A 62 -13.72 22.50 6.57
C LEU A 62 -12.63 21.46 6.33
N SER A 63 -11.53 21.57 7.07
CA SER A 63 -10.42 20.61 6.98
C SER A 63 -10.54 19.55 8.07
N LEU A 64 -10.46 18.28 7.68
CA LEU A 64 -10.41 17.14 8.59
C LEU A 64 -9.03 16.50 8.48
N SER A 65 -8.40 16.25 9.61
CA SER A 65 -7.05 15.67 9.64
C SER A 65 -6.92 14.62 10.74
N ALA A 66 -6.11 13.59 10.47
CA ALA A 66 -5.69 12.60 11.46
C ALA A 66 -4.19 12.34 11.32
N PHE A 67 -3.50 12.08 12.45
CA PHE A 67 -2.05 11.87 12.49
C PHE A 67 -1.67 10.93 13.61
N ASP A 68 -0.75 9.99 13.36
CA ASP A 68 -0.28 9.00 14.34
C ASP A 68 1.25 9.01 14.54
N TYR A 69 1.93 10.09 14.18
CA TYR A 69 3.37 10.27 14.08
C TYR A 69 4.06 9.55 12.92
N GLU A 70 3.46 8.52 12.32
CA GLU A 70 4.01 7.79 11.17
C GLU A 70 3.36 8.22 9.86
N ALA A 71 2.04 8.43 9.89
CA ALA A 71 1.28 8.85 8.72
C ALA A 71 0.20 9.86 9.11
N SER A 72 -0.14 10.74 8.16
CA SER A 72 -1.29 11.64 8.29
C SER A 72 -2.23 11.51 7.09
N ALA A 73 -3.51 11.73 7.36
CA ALA A 73 -4.51 11.93 6.32
C ALA A 73 -5.16 13.29 6.51
N ARG A 74 -5.35 14.02 5.43
CA ARG A 74 -6.05 15.32 5.42
C ARG A 74 -6.99 15.38 4.23
N THR A 75 -8.18 15.91 4.47
CA THR A 75 -9.12 16.26 3.40
C THR A 75 -9.80 17.57 3.72
N THR A 76 -10.10 18.34 2.69
CA THR A 76 -10.82 19.62 2.82
C THR A 76 -12.13 19.55 2.04
N ILE A 77 -13.23 19.92 2.68
CA ILE A 77 -14.58 19.93 2.10
C ILE A 77 -15.22 21.28 2.31
N GLU A 78 -16.24 21.59 1.53
CA GLU A 78 -17.04 22.81 1.70
C GLU A 78 -18.09 22.62 2.79
N ALA A 79 -18.29 23.66 3.61
CA ALA A 79 -19.29 23.73 4.65
C ALA A 79 -19.81 25.15 4.82
N THR A 80 -20.97 25.32 5.43
CA THR A 80 -21.44 26.63 5.88
C THR A 80 -20.94 26.84 7.29
N ILE A 81 -20.04 27.80 7.48
CA ILE A 81 -19.40 28.09 8.76
C ILE A 81 -20.12 29.29 9.40
N ASP A 82 -20.76 29.08 10.56
CA ASP A 82 -21.35 30.10 11.36
C ASP A 82 -20.34 30.72 12.33
N GLU A 83 -19.53 29.84 12.99
CA GLU A 83 -18.48 30.20 13.92
C GLU A 83 -17.21 29.43 13.59
N PRO A 84 -16.14 30.05 13.10
CA PRO A 84 -14.91 29.42 12.75
C PRO A 84 -14.12 29.00 14.00
N GLY A 85 -13.34 27.91 13.88
CA GLY A 85 -12.47 27.46 14.94
C GLY A 85 -12.03 26.00 14.74
N THR A 86 -11.46 25.41 15.79
CA THR A 86 -10.87 24.09 15.74
C THR A 86 -11.40 23.22 16.86
N ILE A 87 -11.76 21.99 16.53
CA ILE A 87 -12.19 20.96 17.50
C ILE A 87 -11.42 19.65 17.25
N LEU A 88 -11.25 18.88 18.32
CA LEU A 88 -10.66 17.56 18.28
C LEU A 88 -11.62 16.56 18.93
N VAL A 89 -12.01 15.53 18.20
CA VAL A 89 -12.95 14.50 18.68
C VAL A 89 -12.45 13.10 18.35
N HIS A 90 -12.92 12.09 19.10
CA HIS A 90 -12.52 10.70 18.88
C HIS A 90 -12.96 10.21 17.49
N GLY A 91 -12.00 9.97 16.59
CA GLY A 91 -12.24 9.75 15.17
C GLY A 91 -13.09 8.53 14.85
N ARG A 92 -12.86 7.39 15.49
CA ARG A 92 -13.65 6.17 15.24
C ARG A 92 -15.09 6.32 15.66
N LEU A 93 -15.32 6.92 16.82
CA LEU A 93 -16.68 7.18 17.29
C LEU A 93 -17.41 8.14 16.35
N LEU A 94 -16.72 9.21 15.90
CA LEU A 94 -17.25 10.14 14.91
C LEU A 94 -17.59 9.43 13.58
N SER A 95 -16.70 8.54 13.10
CA SER A 95 -16.93 7.77 11.88
C SER A 95 -18.09 6.79 12.00
N ASP A 96 -18.21 6.11 13.13
CA ASP A 96 -19.33 5.21 13.42
C ASP A 96 -20.68 5.94 13.46
N ILE A 97 -20.70 7.15 14.03
CA ILE A 97 -21.88 8.02 14.05
C ILE A 97 -22.18 8.50 12.63
N ALA A 98 -21.22 9.15 11.96
CA ALA A 98 -21.40 9.77 10.65
C ALA A 98 -21.94 8.78 9.59
N SER A 99 -21.46 7.53 9.62
CA SER A 99 -21.91 6.50 8.70
C SER A 99 -23.37 6.05 8.90
N ARG A 100 -23.98 6.31 10.08
CA ARG A 100 -25.32 5.87 10.45
C ARG A 100 -26.33 7.01 10.61
N LEU A 101 -25.89 8.27 10.37
CA LEU A 101 -26.79 9.42 10.43
C LEU A 101 -27.89 9.33 9.36
N PRO A 102 -29.09 9.85 9.62
CA PRO A 102 -30.15 9.95 8.62
C PRO A 102 -29.72 10.87 7.45
N ASN A 103 -30.41 10.74 6.31
CA ASN A 103 -30.13 11.59 5.14
C ASN A 103 -30.71 13.00 5.33
N ALA A 104 -29.99 13.81 6.10
CA ALA A 104 -30.30 15.22 6.38
C ALA A 104 -28.97 16.01 6.59
N PRO A 105 -28.97 17.34 6.45
CA PRO A 105 -27.80 18.14 6.79
C PRO A 105 -27.37 17.91 8.24
N ILE A 106 -26.06 17.92 8.47
CA ILE A 106 -25.46 17.81 9.80
C ILE A 106 -25.13 19.22 10.30
N GLU A 107 -25.54 19.54 11.53
CA GLU A 107 -25.02 20.66 12.31
C GLU A 107 -24.05 20.13 13.34
N ILE A 108 -22.86 20.73 13.43
CA ILE A 108 -21.87 20.46 14.47
C ILE A 108 -21.59 21.76 15.21
N SER A 109 -21.64 21.71 16.55
CA SER A 109 -21.43 22.91 17.40
C SER A 109 -20.77 22.51 18.73
N THR A 110 -19.98 23.44 19.27
CA THR A 110 -19.49 23.38 20.66
C THR A 110 -20.58 23.74 21.60
N GLU A 111 -20.87 22.93 22.64
CA GLU A 111 -21.84 23.20 23.69
C GLU A 111 -21.19 23.99 24.86
N GLU A 112 -22.00 24.56 25.73
CA GLU A 112 -21.55 25.34 26.91
C GLU A 112 -20.69 24.51 27.89
N ASP A 113 -20.91 23.20 27.93
CA ASP A 113 -20.11 22.24 28.75
C ASP A 113 -18.82 21.76 28.08
N GLY A 114 -18.48 22.30 26.90
CA GLY A 114 -17.30 21.94 26.12
C GLY A 114 -17.45 20.69 25.27
N ASN A 115 -18.60 19.99 25.32
CA ASN A 115 -18.87 18.87 24.43
C ASN A 115 -19.18 19.34 23.00
N ILE A 116 -19.04 18.43 22.05
CA ILE A 116 -19.36 18.68 20.64
C ILE A 116 -20.70 18.00 20.32
N ALA A 117 -21.70 18.83 20.02
CA ALA A 117 -22.98 18.34 19.53
C ALA A 117 -22.91 18.01 18.04
N VAL A 118 -23.47 16.86 17.66
CA VAL A 118 -23.70 16.45 16.28
C VAL A 118 -25.20 16.23 16.11
N VAL A 119 -25.84 17.09 15.33
CA VAL A 119 -27.29 17.08 15.10
C VAL A 119 -27.57 16.80 13.63
N CYS A 120 -28.43 15.83 13.35
CA CYS A 120 -28.84 15.46 12.00
C CYS A 120 -30.30 14.99 11.99
N GLY A 121 -31.22 15.81 11.53
CA GLY A 121 -32.66 15.54 11.65
C GLY A 121 -33.07 15.30 13.11
N PRO A 122 -33.69 14.14 13.42
CA PRO A 122 -34.08 13.80 14.79
C PRO A 122 -32.93 13.27 15.66
N ALA A 123 -31.77 12.97 15.06
CA ALA A 123 -30.64 12.39 15.77
C ALA A 123 -29.77 13.49 16.41
N ARG A 124 -29.42 13.32 17.69
CA ARG A 124 -28.51 14.21 18.42
C ARG A 124 -27.51 13.37 19.21
N PHE A 125 -26.24 13.69 19.08
CA PHE A 125 -25.13 13.08 19.81
C PHE A 125 -24.33 14.19 20.49
N ALA A 126 -23.79 13.90 21.67
CA ALA A 126 -22.81 14.73 22.35
C ALA A 126 -21.50 13.91 22.44
N LEU A 127 -20.43 14.48 21.93
CA LEU A 127 -19.09 13.87 21.92
C LEU A 127 -18.19 14.67 22.84
N ALA A 128 -17.43 13.98 23.69
CA ALA A 128 -16.42 14.64 24.47
C ALA A 128 -15.37 15.29 23.57
N SER A 129 -15.09 16.56 23.77
CA SER A 129 -13.98 17.26 23.12
C SER A 129 -12.66 16.77 23.71
N MET A 130 -11.62 16.71 22.89
CA MET A 130 -10.25 16.42 23.30
C MET A 130 -9.42 17.73 23.23
N PRO A 131 -8.36 17.89 24.05
CA PRO A 131 -7.57 19.11 24.06
C PRO A 131 -6.79 19.27 22.74
N VAL A 132 -7.16 20.27 21.96
CA VAL A 132 -6.54 20.57 20.65
C VAL A 132 -5.06 20.90 20.79
N GLU A 133 -4.67 21.59 21.86
CA GLU A 133 -3.31 22.00 22.16
C GLU A 133 -2.35 20.84 22.42
N GLU A 134 -2.88 19.66 22.79
CA GLU A 134 -2.09 18.44 22.97
C GLU A 134 -1.93 17.64 21.68
N TYR A 135 -2.67 18.01 20.61
CA TYR A 135 -2.58 17.31 19.35
C TYR A 135 -1.31 17.71 18.59
N PRO A 136 -0.53 16.74 18.08
CA PRO A 136 0.74 17.05 17.42
C PRO A 136 0.51 17.80 16.10
N ALA A 137 1.43 18.71 15.78
CA ALA A 137 1.42 19.39 14.49
C ALA A 137 1.58 18.40 13.34
N ILE A 138 0.69 18.48 12.37
CA ILE A 138 0.69 17.60 11.19
C ILE A 138 1.71 18.15 10.18
N PRO A 139 2.68 17.35 9.72
CA PRO A 139 3.68 17.80 8.77
C PRO A 139 3.07 18.05 7.39
N GLU A 140 3.46 19.16 6.76
CA GLU A 140 3.12 19.46 5.39
C GLU A 140 4.33 19.23 4.49
N VAL A 141 4.11 18.60 3.32
CA VAL A 141 5.14 18.39 2.32
C VAL A 141 5.11 19.54 1.33
N THR A 142 6.19 20.30 1.29
CA THR A 142 6.44 21.30 0.25
C THR A 142 7.62 20.83 -0.57
N GLY A 143 7.43 20.49 -1.82
CA GLY A 143 8.50 19.97 -2.68
C GLY A 143 8.05 19.78 -4.11
N GLU A 144 9.00 19.39 -4.95
CA GLU A 144 8.70 19.01 -6.33
C GLU A 144 7.89 17.71 -6.34
N SER A 145 6.88 17.64 -7.18
CA SER A 145 6.00 16.49 -7.31
C SER A 145 5.99 15.99 -8.75
N GLY A 146 5.64 14.70 -8.90
CA GLY A 146 5.30 14.12 -10.17
C GLY A 146 3.92 13.50 -10.13
N LEU A 147 3.40 13.20 -11.30
CA LEU A 147 2.06 12.66 -11.49
C LEU A 147 2.14 11.22 -11.96
N VAL A 148 1.26 10.40 -11.43
CA VAL A 148 1.03 9.02 -11.89
C VAL A 148 -0.48 8.77 -12.02
N PRO A 149 -0.94 7.97 -13.01
CA PRO A 149 -2.34 7.56 -13.06
C PRO A 149 -2.70 6.74 -11.81
N GLY A 150 -3.82 7.09 -11.15
CA GLY A 150 -4.22 6.45 -9.90
C GLY A 150 -4.47 4.96 -10.00
N GLU A 151 -5.06 4.48 -11.11
CA GLU A 151 -5.29 3.06 -11.37
C GLU A 151 -3.97 2.29 -11.53
N ASP A 152 -3.00 2.86 -12.27
CA ASP A 152 -1.70 2.23 -12.48
C ASP A 152 -0.92 2.15 -11.16
N PHE A 153 -0.97 3.23 -10.37
CA PHE A 153 -0.30 3.27 -9.06
C PHE A 153 -0.93 2.29 -8.07
N ALA A 154 -2.26 2.24 -7.98
CA ALA A 154 -2.97 1.27 -7.14
C ALA A 154 -2.68 -0.18 -7.55
N THR A 155 -2.63 -0.43 -8.86
CA THR A 155 -2.25 -1.73 -9.41
C THR A 155 -0.80 -2.07 -9.05
N ALA A 156 0.13 -1.14 -9.23
CA ALA A 156 1.54 -1.34 -8.88
C ALA A 156 1.73 -1.64 -7.39
N ILE A 157 1.04 -0.90 -6.51
CA ILE A 157 1.05 -1.18 -5.07
C ILE A 157 0.53 -2.60 -4.78
N SER A 158 -0.59 -2.99 -5.39
CA SER A 158 -1.19 -4.31 -5.18
C SER A 158 -0.27 -5.45 -5.65
N GLN A 159 0.54 -5.21 -6.68
CA GLN A 159 1.47 -6.16 -7.25
C GLN A 159 2.80 -6.25 -6.49
N VAL A 160 3.13 -5.28 -5.64
CA VAL A 160 4.45 -5.21 -4.98
C VAL A 160 4.36 -5.29 -3.47
N ALA A 161 3.43 -4.60 -2.84
CA ALA A 161 3.43 -4.40 -1.39
C ALA A 161 3.29 -5.71 -0.58
N PHE A 162 2.68 -6.76 -1.14
CA PHE A 162 2.55 -8.07 -0.49
C PHE A 162 3.89 -8.79 -0.29
N ALA A 163 4.93 -8.43 -1.06
CA ALA A 163 6.27 -9.00 -0.94
C ALA A 163 7.11 -8.35 0.17
N ALA A 164 6.63 -7.27 0.78
CA ALA A 164 7.27 -6.70 1.96
C ALA A 164 7.18 -7.65 3.17
N SER A 165 8.18 -7.60 4.04
CA SER A 165 8.20 -8.38 5.28
C SER A 165 7.07 -7.95 6.22
N ARG A 166 6.47 -8.91 6.91
CA ARG A 166 5.53 -8.67 8.03
C ARG A 166 6.24 -8.69 9.39
N ASP A 167 7.54 -8.97 9.39
CA ASP A 167 8.38 -9.07 10.58
C ASP A 167 9.18 -7.76 10.74
N ASP A 168 9.00 -7.09 11.87
CA ASP A 168 9.63 -5.81 12.21
C ASP A 168 11.11 -5.95 12.64
N VAL A 169 11.65 -7.16 12.71
CA VAL A 169 13.07 -7.40 13.06
C VAL A 169 14.03 -6.69 12.09
N THR A 170 13.61 -6.51 10.83
CA THR A 170 14.37 -5.77 9.84
C THR A 170 13.47 -4.68 9.22
N PRO A 171 13.36 -3.50 9.83
CA PRO A 171 12.39 -2.48 9.44
C PRO A 171 12.46 -2.07 7.96
N VAL A 172 13.66 -2.02 7.34
CA VAL A 172 13.81 -1.68 5.92
C VAL A 172 13.11 -2.66 4.98
N LEU A 173 12.82 -3.90 5.41
CA LEU A 173 12.10 -4.88 4.61
C LEU A 173 10.57 -4.79 4.76
N THR A 174 10.07 -4.03 5.75
CA THR A 174 8.61 -3.80 5.92
C THR A 174 8.08 -2.73 4.96
N GLY A 175 8.98 -2.07 4.25
CA GLY A 175 8.66 -1.02 3.28
C GLY A 175 8.67 -1.48 1.83
N VAL A 176 8.12 -0.61 1.00
CA VAL A 176 8.26 -0.63 -0.45
C VAL A 176 9.17 0.51 -0.85
N GLN A 177 10.24 0.21 -1.58
CA GLN A 177 11.09 1.24 -2.17
C GLN A 177 10.40 1.81 -3.42
N LEU A 178 10.19 3.11 -3.42
CA LEU A 178 9.83 3.90 -4.58
C LEU A 178 11.11 4.53 -5.12
N ALA A 179 11.39 4.36 -6.41
CA ALA A 179 12.55 4.94 -7.05
C ALA A 179 12.16 5.57 -8.39
N VAL A 180 12.34 6.87 -8.52
CA VAL A 180 12.18 7.60 -9.76
C VAL A 180 13.50 7.54 -10.52
N SER A 181 13.45 7.20 -11.79
CA SER A 181 14.56 7.25 -12.74
C SER A 181 14.03 7.72 -14.08
N GLU A 182 14.45 8.89 -14.51
CA GLU A 182 13.92 9.55 -15.72
C GLU A 182 12.38 9.68 -15.66
N ASN A 183 11.68 9.03 -16.61
CA ASN A 183 10.21 9.05 -16.70
C ASN A 183 9.56 7.78 -16.13
N THR A 184 10.23 7.08 -15.22
CA THR A 184 9.76 5.82 -14.67
C THR A 184 9.77 5.85 -13.15
N LEU A 185 8.65 5.48 -12.53
CA LEU A 185 8.56 5.17 -11.11
C LEU A 185 8.59 3.65 -10.93
N LYS A 186 9.61 3.15 -10.23
CA LYS A 186 9.75 1.74 -9.85
C LYS A 186 9.34 1.54 -8.40
N LEU A 187 8.51 0.53 -8.17
CA LEU A 187 8.15 0.03 -6.84
C LEU A 187 8.83 -1.31 -6.64
N VAL A 188 9.51 -1.50 -5.50
CA VAL A 188 10.22 -2.74 -5.18
C VAL A 188 9.99 -3.11 -3.72
N ALA A 189 9.67 -4.37 -3.46
CA ALA A 189 9.58 -4.93 -2.11
C ALA A 189 10.22 -6.33 -2.04
N THR A 190 10.71 -6.71 -0.86
CA THR A 190 11.32 -8.01 -0.59
C THR A 190 11.21 -8.40 0.88
N ASP A 191 11.13 -9.71 1.14
CA ASP A 191 11.21 -10.31 2.46
C ASP A 191 12.41 -11.27 2.62
N ARG A 192 13.42 -11.18 1.71
CA ARG A 192 14.60 -12.05 1.53
C ARG A 192 14.35 -13.34 0.74
N TYR A 193 13.12 -13.84 0.68
CA TYR A 193 12.74 -15.06 -0.04
C TYR A 193 12.19 -14.79 -1.42
N ARG A 194 11.69 -13.59 -1.62
CA ARG A 194 11.07 -13.11 -2.86
C ARG A 194 11.33 -11.62 -3.07
N VAL A 195 11.22 -11.20 -4.32
CA VAL A 195 11.29 -9.79 -4.70
C VAL A 195 10.18 -9.52 -5.69
N ALA A 196 9.34 -8.52 -5.43
CA ALA A 196 8.38 -8.00 -6.40
C ALA A 196 8.85 -6.64 -6.90
N LEU A 197 8.76 -6.43 -8.21
CA LEU A 197 9.09 -5.18 -8.88
C LEU A 197 7.99 -4.81 -9.88
N ARG A 198 7.57 -3.57 -9.86
CA ARG A 198 6.68 -2.98 -10.86
C ARG A 198 7.23 -1.62 -11.30
N ALA A 199 7.23 -1.38 -12.61
CA ALA A 199 7.55 -0.09 -13.19
C ALA A 199 6.28 0.52 -13.81
N ILE A 200 6.09 1.81 -13.60
CA ILE A 200 5.00 2.61 -14.19
C ILE A 200 5.54 3.95 -14.69
N ASP A 201 4.79 4.61 -15.55
CA ASP A 201 5.16 5.92 -16.08
C ASP A 201 5.17 6.98 -14.97
N TRP A 202 6.12 7.89 -15.06
CA TRP A 202 6.31 9.03 -14.17
C TRP A 202 6.35 10.33 -14.97
N ASP A 203 5.46 11.26 -14.64
CA ASP A 203 5.43 12.60 -15.21
C ASP A 203 5.75 13.63 -14.12
N GLY A 204 7.01 14.05 -14.05
CA GLY A 204 7.47 14.98 -13.02
C GLY A 204 8.84 15.58 -13.31
N SER A 205 9.15 16.66 -12.59
CA SER A 205 10.41 17.38 -12.70
C SER A 205 11.60 16.68 -12.04
N GLN A 206 11.34 15.78 -11.09
CA GLN A 206 12.38 14.97 -10.46
C GLN A 206 12.80 13.82 -11.37
N HIS A 207 14.08 13.80 -11.74
CA HIS A 207 14.65 12.73 -12.56
C HIS A 207 15.24 11.59 -11.72
N GLU A 208 15.61 11.86 -10.47
CA GLU A 208 16.12 10.88 -9.51
C GLU A 208 15.60 11.17 -8.11
N ALA A 209 14.81 10.27 -7.57
CA ALA A 209 14.37 10.30 -6.18
C ALA A 209 14.17 8.88 -5.64
N GLN A 210 14.38 8.70 -4.35
CA GLN A 210 14.14 7.42 -3.68
C GLN A 210 13.44 7.64 -2.35
N ALA A 211 12.47 6.78 -2.05
CA ALA A 211 11.76 6.77 -0.78
C ALA A 211 11.46 5.33 -0.36
N LEU A 212 11.68 5.01 0.91
CA LEU A 212 11.28 3.74 1.49
C LEU A 212 10.03 3.96 2.35
N VAL A 213 8.88 3.60 1.79
CA VAL A 213 7.56 3.88 2.37
C VAL A 213 7.02 2.63 3.06
N PRO A 214 6.45 2.71 4.28
CA PRO A 214 5.82 1.58 4.92
C PRO A 214 4.76 0.92 4.01
N ALA A 215 4.86 -0.39 3.80
CA ALA A 215 3.95 -1.11 2.91
C ALA A 215 2.48 -0.97 3.34
N ARG A 216 2.21 -0.90 4.66
CA ARG A 216 0.87 -0.68 5.20
C ARG A 216 0.26 0.63 4.72
N THR A 217 1.04 1.71 4.79
CA THR A 217 0.58 3.04 4.34
C THR A 217 0.30 3.04 2.84
N LEU A 218 1.21 2.48 2.02
CA LEU A 218 0.98 2.38 0.58
C LEU A 218 -0.25 1.56 0.21
N ILE A 219 -0.53 0.47 0.90
CA ILE A 219 -1.74 -0.32 0.67
C ILE A 219 -3.00 0.52 0.89
N GLU A 220 -3.05 1.34 1.94
CA GLU A 220 -4.19 2.25 2.17
C GLU A 220 -4.25 3.39 1.14
N VAL A 221 -3.09 3.93 0.72
CA VAL A 221 -3.01 4.89 -0.40
C VAL A 221 -3.59 4.28 -1.68
N GLY A 222 -3.16 3.07 -2.06
CA GLY A 222 -3.65 2.38 -3.24
C GLY A 222 -5.16 2.15 -3.23
N LYS A 223 -5.73 1.74 -2.08
CA LYS A 223 -7.19 1.57 -1.92
C LYS A 223 -7.95 2.88 -2.01
N THR A 224 -7.36 3.95 -1.48
CA THR A 224 -8.02 5.26 -1.38
C THR A 224 -8.07 5.97 -2.73
N PHE A 225 -7.00 5.89 -3.51
CA PHE A 225 -6.84 6.67 -4.73
C PHE A 225 -7.03 5.86 -6.03
N SER A 226 -7.50 4.61 -5.94
CA SER A 226 -7.69 3.71 -7.09
C SER A 226 -8.61 4.24 -8.19
N HIS A 227 -9.53 5.16 -7.88
CA HIS A 227 -10.54 5.66 -8.82
C HIS A 227 -10.47 7.18 -9.06
N GLY A 228 -9.39 7.85 -8.69
CA GLY A 228 -9.32 9.31 -8.54
C GLY A 228 -8.56 10.10 -9.59
N GLY A 229 -8.34 9.61 -10.80
CA GLY A 229 -7.52 10.34 -11.80
C GLY A 229 -6.03 10.29 -11.47
N ASN A 230 -5.29 11.38 -11.68
CA ASN A 230 -3.86 11.43 -11.40
C ASN A 230 -3.59 11.66 -9.90
N ILE A 231 -2.57 10.99 -9.40
CA ILE A 231 -2.02 11.19 -8.04
C ILE A 231 -0.75 12.01 -8.16
N SER A 232 -0.67 13.10 -7.40
CA SER A 232 0.57 13.86 -7.21
C SER A 232 1.36 13.22 -6.08
N ILE A 233 2.60 12.83 -6.36
CA ILE A 233 3.54 12.28 -5.37
C ILE A 233 4.65 13.28 -5.17
N ALA A 234 4.81 13.81 -3.94
CA ALA A 234 5.87 14.74 -3.61
C ALA A 234 6.84 14.10 -2.61
N PHE A 235 8.14 14.20 -2.93
CA PHE A 235 9.23 13.75 -2.08
C PHE A 235 9.84 14.94 -1.35
N SER A 236 9.89 14.89 -0.03
CA SER A 236 10.61 15.87 0.77
C SER A 236 11.92 15.26 1.24
N GLY A 237 13.02 15.79 0.79
CA GLY A 237 14.36 15.23 0.98
C GLY A 237 15.39 16.18 1.52
N SER A 238 15.23 16.79 2.71
CA SER A 238 16.38 17.27 3.50
C SER A 238 15.97 17.60 4.93
N GLY A 239 16.46 16.85 5.89
CA GLY A 239 16.28 17.15 7.31
C GLY A 239 16.13 15.89 8.16
N ASP A 240 15.83 16.07 9.45
CA ASP A 240 15.66 14.98 10.41
C ASP A 240 14.43 14.12 10.16
N ARG A 241 13.51 14.57 9.32
CA ARG A 241 12.28 13.83 8.93
C ARG A 241 12.13 13.83 7.42
N GLU A 242 12.42 12.68 6.83
CA GLU A 242 12.10 12.41 5.42
C GLU A 242 10.65 11.98 5.33
N ILE A 243 9.86 12.67 4.50
CA ILE A 243 8.43 12.43 4.32
C ILE A 243 8.07 12.40 2.84
N ILE A 244 7.02 11.65 2.52
CA ILE A 244 6.41 11.57 1.19
C ILE A 244 4.92 11.91 1.31
N SER A 245 4.36 12.58 0.32
CA SER A 245 2.92 12.81 0.23
C SER A 245 2.31 12.29 -1.06
N PHE A 246 1.07 11.87 -0.96
CA PHE A 246 0.22 11.39 -2.04
C PHE A 246 -1.05 12.23 -2.04
N THR A 247 -1.31 12.97 -3.10
CA THR A 247 -2.46 13.88 -3.20
C THR A 247 -3.29 13.59 -4.43
N ALA A 248 -4.59 13.44 -4.26
CA ALA A 248 -5.56 13.35 -5.34
C ALA A 248 -6.84 14.12 -4.97
N GLY A 249 -7.21 15.10 -5.78
CA GLY A 249 -8.31 16.02 -5.49
C GLY A 249 -8.09 16.76 -4.18
N ASN A 250 -9.03 16.64 -3.27
CA ASN A 250 -9.00 17.29 -1.94
C ASN A 250 -8.42 16.39 -0.82
N LYS A 251 -7.87 15.23 -1.16
CA LYS A 251 -7.35 14.24 -0.21
C LYS A 251 -5.83 14.16 -0.28
N THR A 252 -5.17 14.21 0.86
CA THR A 252 -3.72 14.04 0.99
C THR A 252 -3.40 13.01 2.06
N VAL A 253 -2.51 12.08 1.73
CA VAL A 253 -1.88 11.17 2.69
C VAL A 253 -0.40 11.48 2.73
N THR A 254 0.15 11.64 3.94
CA THR A 254 1.58 11.86 4.14
C THR A 254 2.15 10.72 4.98
N SER A 255 3.35 10.27 4.68
CA SER A 255 4.04 9.21 5.42
C SER A 255 5.46 9.59 5.77
N LEU A 256 5.89 9.26 6.98
CA LEU A 256 7.32 9.20 7.30
C LEU A 256 7.96 8.05 6.52
N LEU A 257 9.21 8.25 6.11
CA LEU A 257 10.00 7.23 5.43
C LEU A 257 10.71 6.33 6.44
N ILE A 258 10.85 5.06 6.08
CA ILE A 258 11.66 4.12 6.86
C ILE A 258 13.13 4.47 6.65
N LYS A 259 13.85 4.71 7.74
CA LYS A 259 15.28 5.01 7.71
C LYS A 259 16.09 3.73 7.51
N GLY A 260 17.10 3.81 6.65
CA GLY A 260 18.06 2.72 6.40
C GLY A 260 18.23 2.41 4.92
N ASN A 261 19.17 1.50 4.64
CA ASN A 261 19.49 1.12 3.27
C ASN A 261 18.65 -0.07 2.85
N PHE A 262 17.78 0.13 1.88
CA PHE A 262 17.08 -0.97 1.22
C PHE A 262 18.08 -1.81 0.42
N PRO A 263 18.02 -3.16 0.47
CA PRO A 263 18.96 -4.01 -0.25
C PRO A 263 18.85 -3.81 -1.78
N PRO A 264 19.97 -3.78 -2.52
CA PRO A 264 19.97 -3.52 -3.96
C PRO A 264 19.52 -4.76 -4.76
N VAL A 265 18.29 -5.21 -4.52
CA VAL A 265 17.72 -6.46 -5.09
C VAL A 265 17.42 -6.38 -6.59
N GLN A 266 17.36 -5.19 -7.17
CA GLN A 266 17.09 -5.02 -8.60
C GLN A 266 18.14 -5.74 -9.48
N ARG A 267 19.39 -5.83 -9.03
CA ARG A 267 20.47 -6.57 -9.72
C ARG A 267 20.32 -8.09 -9.70
N LEU A 268 19.36 -8.61 -8.94
CA LEU A 268 19.07 -10.05 -8.92
C LEU A 268 18.22 -10.50 -10.10
N PHE A 269 17.56 -9.57 -10.78
CA PHE A 269 16.76 -9.88 -11.95
C PHE A 269 17.67 -10.19 -13.15
N PRO A 270 17.51 -11.35 -13.80
CA PRO A 270 18.31 -11.72 -14.97
C PRO A 270 17.92 -10.85 -16.17
N ASP A 271 18.91 -10.51 -17.00
CA ASP A 271 18.66 -9.72 -18.22
C ASP A 271 17.84 -10.52 -19.24
N GLN A 272 18.15 -11.78 -19.48
CA GLN A 272 17.37 -12.71 -20.30
C GLN A 272 17.73 -14.16 -19.98
N THR A 273 16.74 -15.08 -20.01
CA THR A 273 16.98 -16.52 -19.97
C THR A 273 16.06 -17.19 -20.99
N GLY A 274 16.63 -18.07 -21.81
CA GLY A 274 15.90 -18.83 -22.84
C GLY A 274 15.12 -20.04 -22.30
N HIS A 275 15.24 -20.38 -21.00
CA HIS A 275 14.62 -21.55 -20.39
C HIS A 275 13.44 -21.12 -19.51
N TYR A 276 12.22 -21.42 -19.95
CA TYR A 276 10.99 -20.99 -19.26
C TYR A 276 9.82 -21.93 -19.55
N SER A 277 8.83 -21.90 -18.68
CA SER A 277 7.52 -22.56 -18.86
C SER A 277 6.43 -21.49 -18.90
N VAL A 278 5.46 -21.62 -19.82
CA VAL A 278 4.25 -20.81 -19.92
C VAL A 278 3.06 -21.64 -19.51
N VAL A 279 2.24 -21.12 -18.60
CA VAL A 279 1.11 -21.85 -18.02
C VAL A 279 -0.07 -20.90 -17.82
N SER A 280 -1.31 -21.41 -17.91
CA SER A 280 -2.50 -20.64 -17.56
C SER A 280 -2.42 -20.20 -16.09
N THR A 281 -2.52 -18.90 -15.85
CA THR A 281 -2.42 -18.32 -14.50
C THR A 281 -3.53 -18.82 -13.58
N SER A 282 -4.78 -18.92 -14.08
CA SER A 282 -5.91 -19.42 -13.32
C SER A 282 -5.77 -20.90 -12.98
N ASP A 283 -5.43 -21.73 -13.95
CA ASP A 283 -5.38 -23.17 -13.76
C ASP A 283 -4.27 -23.56 -12.78
N LEU A 284 -3.08 -22.96 -12.93
CA LEU A 284 -2.00 -23.16 -11.98
C LEU A 284 -2.36 -22.67 -10.57
N ASN A 285 -3.03 -21.50 -10.45
CA ASN A 285 -3.44 -20.97 -9.15
C ASN A 285 -4.42 -21.93 -8.44
N GLU A 286 -5.41 -22.43 -9.17
CA GLU A 286 -6.41 -23.35 -8.61
C GLU A 286 -5.79 -24.71 -8.24
N ALA A 287 -4.94 -25.27 -9.09
CA ALA A 287 -4.25 -26.53 -8.83
C ALA A 287 -3.32 -26.42 -7.60
N VAL A 288 -2.51 -25.37 -7.51
CA VAL A 288 -1.68 -25.11 -6.33
C VAL A 288 -2.50 -25.01 -5.06
N ARG A 289 -3.67 -24.32 -5.09
CA ARG A 289 -4.58 -24.25 -3.93
C ARG A 289 -5.08 -25.62 -3.49
N ARG A 290 -5.44 -26.49 -4.44
CA ARG A 290 -5.94 -27.85 -4.13
C ARG A 290 -4.82 -28.72 -3.57
N VAL A 291 -3.69 -28.80 -4.26
CA VAL A 291 -2.60 -29.70 -3.87
C VAL A 291 -1.95 -29.29 -2.55
N ALA A 292 -1.88 -27.99 -2.29
CA ALA A 292 -1.32 -27.46 -1.04
C ALA A 292 -2.14 -27.81 0.23
N LEU A 293 -3.38 -28.27 0.09
CA LEU A 293 -4.24 -28.65 1.24
C LEU A 293 -3.65 -29.79 2.07
N VAL A 294 -2.86 -30.66 1.46
CA VAL A 294 -2.26 -31.83 2.15
C VAL A 294 -0.87 -31.54 2.70
N LEU A 295 -0.29 -30.36 2.44
CA LEU A 295 1.05 -30.02 2.91
C LEU A 295 1.05 -29.67 4.40
N ASP A 296 2.11 -30.07 5.09
CA ASP A 296 2.45 -29.50 6.39
C ASP A 296 2.79 -28.00 6.24
N ARG A 297 2.50 -27.22 7.28
CA ARG A 297 2.49 -25.73 7.23
C ARG A 297 3.77 -25.07 6.67
N SER A 298 4.90 -25.75 6.68
CA SER A 298 6.20 -25.21 6.25
C SER A 298 6.82 -25.98 5.09
N ALA A 299 6.17 -27.04 4.58
CA ALA A 299 6.71 -27.86 3.54
C ALA A 299 6.61 -27.16 2.17
N PRO A 300 7.66 -27.25 1.33
CA PRO A 300 7.58 -26.82 -0.05
C PRO A 300 6.72 -27.76 -0.87
N LEU A 301 5.95 -27.21 -1.80
CA LEU A 301 5.28 -27.96 -2.85
C LEU A 301 6.30 -28.31 -3.93
N ARG A 302 6.34 -29.56 -4.37
CA ARG A 302 7.20 -30.02 -5.45
C ARG A 302 6.55 -29.75 -6.79
N PHE A 303 7.29 -29.11 -7.70
CA PHE A 303 6.89 -28.85 -9.07
C PHE A 303 7.85 -29.55 -10.02
N THR A 304 7.31 -30.22 -11.05
CA THR A 304 8.05 -30.77 -12.17
C THR A 304 7.51 -30.14 -13.46
N PHE A 305 8.31 -29.27 -14.06
CA PHE A 305 7.98 -28.59 -15.31
C PHE A 305 8.46 -29.44 -16.47
N GLY A 306 7.53 -30.15 -17.11
CA GLY A 306 7.75 -30.98 -18.28
C GLY A 306 7.45 -30.26 -19.59
N PRO A 307 7.64 -30.90 -20.74
CA PRO A 307 7.48 -30.32 -22.07
C PRO A 307 6.07 -29.75 -22.33
N THR A 308 5.01 -30.43 -21.83
CA THR A 308 3.61 -30.13 -22.12
C THR A 308 2.76 -29.89 -20.89
N GLU A 309 3.29 -30.12 -19.70
CA GLU A 309 2.56 -29.96 -18.43
C GLU A 309 3.49 -29.58 -17.28
N VAL A 310 2.93 -29.00 -16.24
CA VAL A 310 3.57 -28.86 -14.93
C VAL A 310 2.83 -29.74 -13.93
N THR A 311 3.57 -30.67 -13.30
CA THR A 311 3.03 -31.54 -12.25
C THR A 311 3.40 -31.01 -10.88
N MET A 312 2.43 -31.02 -9.98
CA MET A 312 2.58 -30.64 -8.58
C MET A 312 2.36 -31.85 -7.69
N ASP A 313 3.32 -32.14 -6.80
CA ASP A 313 3.26 -33.25 -5.85
C ASP A 313 3.39 -32.74 -4.43
N ALA A 314 2.48 -33.17 -3.56
CA ALA A 314 2.47 -32.89 -2.14
C ALA A 314 2.34 -34.15 -1.31
N ALA A 315 3.06 -34.19 -0.18
CA ALA A 315 2.93 -35.24 0.82
C ALA A 315 2.84 -34.61 2.21
N GLY A 316 1.80 -34.91 2.94
CA GLY A 316 1.60 -34.54 4.34
C GLY A 316 1.91 -35.72 5.26
N GLY A 317 3.19 -36.03 5.44
CA GLY A 317 3.64 -37.20 6.22
C GLY A 317 3.03 -38.50 5.69
N ASP A 318 2.53 -39.34 6.60
CA ASP A 318 1.85 -40.59 6.28
C ASP A 318 0.34 -40.49 6.08
N GLN A 319 -0.23 -39.28 6.24
CA GLN A 319 -1.68 -39.08 6.32
C GLN A 319 -2.34 -38.80 4.97
N ALA A 320 -1.67 -38.04 4.08
CA ALA A 320 -2.24 -37.65 2.80
C ALA A 320 -1.19 -37.41 1.72
N ARG A 321 -1.56 -37.65 0.47
CA ARG A 321 -0.77 -37.28 -0.72
C ARG A 321 -1.68 -36.69 -1.76
N ALA A 322 -1.17 -35.74 -2.53
CA ALA A 322 -1.88 -35.16 -3.67
C ALA A 322 -0.90 -35.01 -4.83
N SER A 323 -1.41 -35.22 -6.03
CA SER A 323 -0.70 -34.94 -7.28
C SER A 323 -1.69 -34.39 -8.29
N GLU A 324 -1.33 -33.35 -9.01
CA GLU A 324 -2.14 -32.73 -10.05
C GLU A 324 -1.24 -32.14 -11.13
N SER A 325 -1.66 -32.24 -12.40
CA SER A 325 -0.96 -31.63 -13.53
C SER A 325 -1.86 -30.58 -14.20
N VAL A 326 -1.24 -29.53 -14.72
CA VAL A 326 -1.89 -28.53 -15.59
C VAL A 326 -1.07 -28.36 -16.87
N ASP A 327 -1.76 -28.06 -17.97
CA ASP A 327 -1.12 -27.85 -19.27
C ASP A 327 -0.13 -26.69 -19.21
N ALA A 328 1.04 -26.88 -19.78
CA ALA A 328 2.08 -25.89 -19.85
C ALA A 328 2.96 -26.11 -21.09
N THR A 329 3.72 -25.12 -21.49
CA THR A 329 4.69 -25.22 -22.58
C THR A 329 6.07 -24.89 -22.07
N LEU A 330 6.97 -25.88 -22.04
CA LEU A 330 8.37 -25.68 -21.66
C LEU A 330 9.20 -25.35 -22.91
N THR A 331 10.01 -24.33 -22.81
CA THR A 331 10.88 -23.84 -23.91
C THR A 331 12.32 -23.74 -23.42
N GLY A 332 13.26 -24.12 -24.30
CA GLY A 332 14.68 -23.77 -24.19
C GLY A 332 15.51 -24.55 -23.16
N GLY A 333 15.03 -25.67 -22.66
CA GLY A 333 15.78 -26.50 -21.70
C GLY A 333 15.11 -27.80 -21.39
N ASP A 334 15.74 -28.57 -20.48
CA ASP A 334 15.25 -29.85 -20.02
C ASP A 334 14.20 -29.73 -18.93
N GLU A 335 13.48 -30.82 -18.64
CA GLU A 335 12.56 -30.92 -17.51
C GLU A 335 13.21 -30.41 -16.22
N THR A 336 12.48 -29.55 -15.50
CA THR A 336 13.00 -28.89 -14.29
C THR A 336 12.13 -29.23 -13.08
N THR A 337 12.75 -29.80 -12.04
CA THR A 337 12.09 -30.08 -10.77
C THR A 337 12.62 -29.17 -9.67
N LEU A 338 11.71 -28.54 -8.92
CA LEU A 338 12.06 -27.64 -7.81
C LEU A 338 10.95 -27.59 -6.75
N GLY A 339 11.30 -27.16 -5.55
CA GLY A 339 10.37 -26.91 -4.45
C GLY A 339 10.03 -25.43 -4.33
N LEU A 340 8.76 -25.08 -4.21
CA LEU A 340 8.35 -23.71 -3.97
C LEU A 340 7.44 -23.61 -2.76
N ASN A 341 7.52 -22.48 -2.05
CA ASN A 341 6.51 -22.15 -1.07
C ASN A 341 5.20 -21.85 -1.81
N PRO A 342 4.13 -22.64 -1.59
CA PRO A 342 2.88 -22.50 -2.34
C PRO A 342 2.22 -21.13 -2.10
N GLN A 343 2.29 -20.60 -0.88
CA GLN A 343 1.70 -19.28 -0.57
C GLN A 343 2.39 -18.15 -1.36
N TYR A 344 3.72 -18.19 -1.46
CA TYR A 344 4.47 -17.18 -2.23
C TYR A 344 4.18 -17.26 -3.73
N LEU A 345 4.01 -18.47 -4.26
CA LEU A 345 3.63 -18.65 -5.66
C LEU A 345 2.19 -18.18 -5.92
N LEU A 346 1.24 -18.50 -5.02
CA LEU A 346 -0.14 -18.04 -5.14
C LEU A 346 -0.27 -16.52 -5.12
N GLU A 347 0.51 -15.85 -4.26
CA GLU A 347 0.55 -14.38 -4.22
C GLU A 347 1.14 -13.80 -5.51
N ALA A 348 2.18 -14.42 -6.08
CA ALA A 348 2.73 -14.03 -7.37
C ALA A 348 1.72 -14.19 -8.51
N LEU A 349 1.06 -15.36 -8.62
CA LEU A 349 0.05 -15.63 -9.64
C LEU A 349 -1.14 -14.66 -9.52
N GLY A 350 -1.55 -14.31 -8.29
CA GLY A 350 -2.56 -13.29 -8.05
C GLY A 350 -2.16 -11.88 -8.51
N ALA A 351 -0.85 -11.60 -8.54
CA ALA A 351 -0.28 -10.32 -8.95
C ALA A 351 -0.01 -10.21 -10.46
N VAL A 352 0.15 -11.32 -11.17
CA VAL A 352 0.46 -11.36 -12.62
C VAL A 352 -0.56 -10.61 -13.48
N LYS A 353 -1.87 -10.68 -13.14
CA LYS A 353 -2.96 -9.99 -13.85
C LYS A 353 -2.97 -10.23 -15.36
N SER A 354 -2.64 -11.43 -15.79
CA SER A 354 -2.61 -11.85 -17.20
C SER A 354 -3.14 -13.28 -17.31
N GLU A 355 -3.60 -13.65 -18.50
CA GLU A 355 -4.11 -14.99 -18.79
C GLU A 355 -3.05 -16.07 -18.56
N PHE A 356 -1.82 -15.79 -18.95
CA PHE A 356 -0.68 -16.70 -18.77
C PHE A 356 0.38 -16.10 -17.84
N ALA A 357 1.03 -16.97 -17.09
CA ALA A 357 2.25 -16.70 -16.35
C ALA A 357 3.43 -17.36 -17.03
N ARG A 358 4.52 -16.61 -17.22
CA ARG A 358 5.81 -17.18 -17.62
C ARG A 358 6.64 -17.40 -16.39
N ILE A 359 7.08 -18.63 -16.17
CA ILE A 359 8.00 -19.05 -15.11
C ILE A 359 9.34 -19.34 -15.74
N THR A 360 10.30 -18.43 -15.55
CA THR A 360 11.62 -18.49 -16.13
C THR A 360 12.61 -19.07 -15.12
N PHE A 361 13.40 -20.04 -15.55
CA PHE A 361 14.42 -20.69 -14.74
C PHE A 361 15.74 -19.96 -14.95
N THR A 362 16.32 -19.45 -13.85
CA THR A 362 17.62 -18.78 -13.90
C THR A 362 18.73 -19.77 -13.60
N SER A 363 19.88 -19.62 -14.22
CA SER A 363 21.07 -20.42 -13.94
C SER A 363 21.94 -19.73 -12.87
N SER A 364 22.63 -20.52 -12.06
CA SER A 364 23.68 -20.03 -11.15
C SER A 364 25.01 -20.61 -11.57
N ASP A 365 26.05 -19.80 -11.54
CA ASP A 365 27.45 -20.27 -11.72
C ASP A 365 27.91 -21.28 -10.65
N ASN A 366 27.13 -21.37 -9.56
CA ASN A 366 27.37 -22.31 -8.47
C ASN A 366 26.34 -23.44 -8.50
N ALA A 367 26.74 -24.62 -8.95
CA ALA A 367 25.89 -25.80 -9.06
C ALA A 367 25.22 -26.26 -7.74
N ASN A 368 25.72 -25.80 -6.58
CA ASN A 368 25.16 -26.14 -5.27
C ASN A 368 24.15 -25.11 -4.77
N LYS A 369 23.89 -24.02 -5.52
CA LYS A 369 22.96 -22.96 -5.12
C LYS A 369 21.72 -23.01 -6.01
N LEU A 370 20.55 -23.18 -5.39
CA LEU A 370 19.28 -23.03 -6.07
C LEU A 370 19.13 -21.60 -6.56
N SER A 371 18.93 -21.42 -7.86
CA SER A 371 18.68 -20.12 -8.48
C SER A 371 17.22 -19.72 -8.29
N PRO A 372 16.90 -18.43 -8.09
CA PRO A 372 15.52 -17.99 -8.05
C PRO A 372 14.83 -18.21 -9.39
N ILE A 373 13.53 -18.46 -9.38
CA ILE A 373 12.69 -18.40 -10.57
C ILE A 373 12.18 -16.97 -10.76
N LEU A 374 11.98 -16.57 -12.03
CA LEU A 374 11.37 -15.31 -12.37
C LEU A 374 9.95 -15.56 -12.91
N VAL A 375 8.95 -14.95 -12.30
CA VAL A 375 7.54 -14.98 -12.75
C VAL A 375 7.20 -13.63 -13.38
N THR A 376 6.67 -13.66 -14.60
CA THR A 376 6.24 -12.50 -15.37
C THR A 376 4.88 -12.74 -16.01
N ALA A 377 4.20 -11.65 -16.41
CA ALA A 377 2.93 -11.71 -17.13
C ALA A 377 3.15 -12.02 -18.61
N GLN A 378 2.21 -12.77 -19.22
CA GLN A 378 2.19 -13.07 -20.64
C GLN A 378 0.74 -13.16 -21.14
N THR A 379 0.45 -12.57 -22.30
CA THR A 379 -0.92 -12.49 -22.83
C THR A 379 -1.35 -13.74 -23.59
N SER A 380 -0.43 -14.41 -24.28
CA SER A 380 -0.66 -15.70 -24.93
C SER A 380 0.58 -16.58 -24.83
N VAL A 381 0.45 -17.87 -25.20
CA VAL A 381 1.56 -18.84 -25.13
C VAL A 381 2.77 -18.41 -26.00
N ASP A 382 2.51 -17.76 -27.11
CA ASP A 382 3.52 -17.39 -28.11
C ASP A 382 4.06 -15.95 -27.95
N ASP A 383 3.47 -15.15 -27.08
CA ASP A 383 3.85 -13.73 -26.90
C ASP A 383 5.15 -13.59 -26.09
N ALA A 384 5.74 -12.40 -26.17
CA ALA A 384 6.80 -12.00 -25.27
C ALA A 384 6.24 -11.74 -23.86
N SER A 385 7.05 -11.98 -22.84
CA SER A 385 6.69 -11.61 -21.46
C SER A 385 6.65 -10.10 -21.29
N SER A 386 5.76 -9.62 -20.43
CA SER A 386 5.75 -8.22 -20.02
C SER A 386 6.91 -7.94 -19.08
N ASP A 387 7.60 -6.83 -19.28
CA ASP A 387 8.70 -6.37 -18.42
C ASP A 387 8.24 -5.45 -17.29
N ASN A 388 6.97 -5.02 -17.29
CA ASN A 388 6.47 -4.06 -16.31
C ASN A 388 6.33 -4.64 -14.90
N PHE A 389 5.95 -5.91 -14.77
CA PHE A 389 5.88 -6.64 -13.50
C PHE A 389 6.81 -7.84 -13.52
N LYS A 390 7.66 -7.92 -12.51
CA LYS A 390 8.64 -9.00 -12.31
C LYS A 390 8.60 -9.50 -10.87
N TYR A 391 8.57 -10.81 -10.70
CA TYR A 391 8.60 -11.40 -9.37
C TYR A 391 9.63 -12.51 -9.31
N LEU A 392 10.63 -12.35 -8.44
CA LEU A 392 11.60 -13.39 -8.14
C LEU A 392 11.15 -14.19 -6.91
N LEU A 393 11.24 -15.52 -7.00
CA LEU A 393 10.96 -16.43 -5.90
C LEU A 393 12.14 -17.40 -5.73
N GLN A 394 12.68 -17.46 -4.51
CA GLN A 394 13.73 -18.39 -4.14
C GLN A 394 13.14 -19.77 -3.93
N PRO A 395 13.58 -20.81 -4.67
CA PRO A 395 13.17 -22.18 -4.42
C PRO A 395 13.68 -22.71 -3.06
N ASN A 396 12.92 -23.62 -2.51
CA ASN A 396 13.27 -24.38 -1.30
C ASN A 396 14.00 -25.68 -1.66
N LEU A 397 14.83 -26.16 -0.74
CA LEU A 397 15.40 -27.50 -0.86
C LEU A 397 14.27 -28.55 -0.74
N LEU A 398 14.20 -29.44 -1.69
CA LEU A 398 13.39 -30.66 -1.59
C LEU A 398 14.13 -31.65 -0.72
N LEU A 399 13.57 -31.99 0.43
CA LEU A 399 14.07 -33.10 1.24
C LEU A 399 13.89 -34.40 0.41
N ARG A 400 14.94 -35.22 0.36
CA ARG A 400 14.95 -36.51 -0.36
C ARG A 400 14.10 -37.55 0.37
#